data_409ff28ca30996926a072811829faae3
#
_entry.id   409ff28ca30996926a072811829faae3
#
_cell.length_a   1.000
_cell.length_b   1.000
_cell.length_c   1.000
_cell.angle_alpha   90.00
_cell.angle_beta   90.00
_cell.angle_gamma   90.00
#
_symmetry.space_group_name_H-M   'P 1'
#
loop_
_entity.id
_entity.type
_entity.pdbx_description
1 polymer ?
#
loop_
_entity_poly.entity_id
_entity_poly.type
_entity_poly.pdbx_seq_one_letter_code
_entity_poly.pdbx_strand_id
1 'polypeptide(L)'
;MIIKRIYNNNIAMVDDDGAERIVLGRGIAFQKHRGETLDPASVDKVFTLDSPDAISRFEKLAKSIPSEYIEVSEEIVEMLHRESDLEIDDSILIALADHISLAVERERRGVTLANPMLFEIKHLYREEYALAERAAEIIHEHLDIWVSESEVGFITLHIVNATMEQDSQQLIQCVSLIKDILDIVGEVYGDDVDTESLGYERFLRHLQFFAERALGTGGEQDDADLPVLLDRADYPDAFACVDHIAEHVKTTYHVNVTDAEKSYLVYHLVTLFGTNGRDGCDA
;
A
#
# COMPACT_ATOMS: atom_id res chain seq x y z
N MET A 1 29.36 2.62 19.81
CA MET A 1 29.20 2.41 18.35
C MET A 1 30.39 2.99 17.60
N ILE A 2 31.02 2.24 16.70
CA ILE A 2 32.20 2.70 15.92
C ILE A 2 31.81 2.82 14.44
N ILE A 3 32.07 3.96 13.83
CA ILE A 3 31.71 4.24 12.45
C ILE A 3 32.51 3.33 11.49
N LYS A 4 31.83 2.49 10.73
CA LYS A 4 32.38 1.68 9.64
C LYS A 4 32.32 2.39 8.30
N ARG A 5 31.19 3.08 8.03
CA ARG A 5 30.93 3.81 6.79
C ARG A 5 29.97 4.97 7.04
N ILE A 6 30.17 6.08 6.36
CA ILE A 6 29.27 7.24 6.35
C ILE A 6 28.58 7.26 5.00
N TYR A 7 27.26 7.36 4.98
CA TYR A 7 26.45 7.47 3.78
C TYR A 7 26.15 8.93 3.45
N ASN A 8 25.72 9.69 4.47
CA ASN A 8 25.54 11.14 4.42
C ASN A 8 25.69 11.71 5.84
N ASN A 9 25.33 12.98 6.05
CA ASN A 9 25.48 13.64 7.36
C ASN A 9 24.59 13.02 8.45
N ASN A 10 23.52 12.35 8.09
CA ASN A 10 22.49 11.84 9.00
C ASN A 10 22.50 10.31 9.13
N ILE A 11 23.20 9.60 8.21
CA ILE A 11 23.19 8.14 8.15
C ILE A 11 24.61 7.58 8.15
N ALA A 12 24.86 6.63 9.02
CA ALA A 12 26.13 5.91 9.06
C ALA A 12 25.91 4.41 9.35
N MET A 13 26.82 3.57 8.85
CA MET A 13 26.98 2.19 9.31
C MET A 13 27.97 2.18 10.46
N VAL A 14 27.61 1.53 11.54
CA VAL A 14 28.42 1.39 12.76
C VAL A 14 28.64 -0.08 13.10
N ASP A 15 29.71 -0.33 13.82
CA ASP A 15 29.92 -1.57 14.57
C ASP A 15 29.40 -1.33 15.99
N ASP A 16 28.42 -2.08 16.39
CA ASP A 16 27.83 -2.06 17.72
C ASP A 16 28.00 -3.43 18.38
N ASP A 17 29.04 -3.58 19.18
CA ASP A 17 29.44 -4.82 19.85
C ASP A 17 29.61 -6.02 18.90
N GLY A 18 30.16 -5.78 17.70
CA GLY A 18 30.45 -6.80 16.70
C GLY A 18 29.30 -7.03 15.71
N ALA A 19 28.17 -6.35 15.84
CA ALA A 19 27.09 -6.33 14.88
C ALA A 19 27.16 -5.07 14.02
N GLU A 20 27.06 -5.24 12.68
CA GLU A 20 26.91 -4.10 11.78
C GLU A 20 25.47 -3.60 11.81
N ARG A 21 25.30 -2.33 12.14
CA ARG A 21 24.01 -1.66 12.20
C ARG A 21 24.03 -0.37 11.41
N ILE A 22 22.93 -0.01 10.82
CA ILE A 22 22.74 1.31 10.23
C ILE A 22 22.08 2.19 11.28
N VAL A 23 22.68 3.34 11.51
CA VAL A 23 22.19 4.33 12.47
C VAL A 23 21.85 5.61 11.74
N LEU A 24 20.79 6.22 12.19
CA LEU A 24 20.26 7.46 11.69
C LEU A 24 20.12 8.43 12.85
N GLY A 25 20.41 9.71 12.60
CA GLY A 25 20.27 10.77 13.57
C GLY A 25 20.73 12.09 12.96
N ARG A 26 20.08 13.18 13.36
CA ARG A 26 20.34 14.49 12.78
C ARG A 26 21.80 14.93 12.97
N GLY A 27 22.53 14.98 11.84
CA GLY A 27 23.93 15.41 11.83
C GLY A 27 24.90 14.45 12.52
N ILE A 28 24.53 13.19 12.82
CA ILE A 28 25.37 12.24 13.58
C ILE A 28 26.72 11.97 12.91
N ALA A 29 26.77 12.04 11.60
CA ALA A 29 27.98 11.81 10.81
C ALA A 29 28.62 13.10 10.31
N PHE A 30 28.06 14.28 10.65
CA PHE A 30 28.61 15.57 10.24
C PHE A 30 30.01 15.77 10.79
N GLN A 31 30.98 16.04 9.92
CA GLN A 31 32.42 16.17 10.25
C GLN A 31 33.05 14.95 10.92
N LYS A 32 32.39 13.77 10.84
CA LYS A 32 32.92 12.54 11.38
C LYS A 32 33.63 11.72 10.28
N HIS A 33 34.51 10.82 10.76
CA HIS A 33 35.30 9.95 9.88
C HIS A 33 35.16 8.48 10.29
N ARG A 34 35.44 7.59 9.35
CA ARG A 34 35.49 6.17 9.62
C ARG A 34 36.47 5.85 10.76
N GLY A 35 36.02 5.03 11.70
CA GLY A 35 36.77 4.63 12.89
C GLY A 35 36.54 5.51 14.11
N GLU A 36 35.84 6.64 13.97
CA GLU A 36 35.43 7.46 15.10
C GLU A 36 34.25 6.86 15.85
N THR A 37 34.08 7.26 17.11
CA THR A 37 32.97 6.79 17.93
C THR A 37 31.77 7.73 17.77
N LEU A 38 30.58 7.14 17.60
CA LEU A 38 29.31 7.82 17.73
C LEU A 38 28.81 7.73 19.18
N ASP A 39 28.27 8.84 19.66
CA ASP A 39 27.53 8.86 20.92
C ASP A 39 26.17 8.18 20.69
N PRO A 40 25.84 7.09 21.40
CA PRO A 40 24.53 6.45 21.29
C PRO A 40 23.35 7.39 21.58
N ALA A 41 23.55 8.43 22.38
CA ALA A 41 22.52 9.41 22.68
C ALA A 41 22.17 10.34 21.50
N SER A 42 23.01 10.39 20.47
CA SER A 42 22.77 11.17 19.24
C SER A 42 22.15 10.33 18.12
N VAL A 43 21.87 9.06 18.37
CA VAL A 43 21.24 8.13 17.41
C VAL A 43 19.75 8.16 17.65
N ASP A 44 19.00 8.58 16.63
CA ASP A 44 17.54 8.63 16.70
C ASP A 44 16.95 7.24 16.37
N LYS A 45 17.52 6.54 15.36
CA LYS A 45 17.06 5.20 14.94
C LYS A 45 18.23 4.26 14.63
N VAL A 46 17.99 2.97 14.86
CA VAL A 46 18.93 1.87 14.56
C VAL A 46 18.21 0.84 13.70
N PHE A 47 18.75 0.59 12.50
CA PHE A 47 18.25 -0.44 11.61
C PHE A 47 19.17 -1.66 11.66
N THR A 48 18.56 -2.83 11.84
CA THR A 48 19.22 -4.12 11.68
C THR A 48 18.76 -4.70 10.36
N LEU A 49 19.66 -4.84 9.39
CA LEU A 49 19.34 -5.41 8.08
C LEU A 49 19.82 -6.87 8.04
N ASP A 50 18.90 -7.78 7.83
CA ASP A 50 19.11 -9.23 7.99
C ASP A 50 19.79 -9.90 6.78
N SER A 51 20.03 -9.16 5.69
CA SER A 51 20.67 -9.71 4.49
C SER A 51 21.66 -8.74 3.84
N PRO A 52 22.75 -9.26 3.23
CA PRO A 52 23.71 -8.46 2.47
C PRO A 52 23.07 -7.69 1.30
N ASP A 53 22.01 -8.23 0.71
CA ASP A 53 21.28 -7.60 -0.40
C ASP A 53 20.42 -6.42 0.09
N ALA A 54 19.82 -6.52 1.27
CA ALA A 54 19.09 -5.42 1.91
C ALA A 54 20.06 -4.28 2.27
N ILE A 55 21.21 -4.60 2.85
CA ILE A 55 22.28 -3.63 3.14
C ILE A 55 22.71 -2.93 1.85
N SER A 56 22.97 -3.67 0.78
CA SER A 56 23.44 -3.09 -0.50
C SER A 56 22.39 -2.18 -1.14
N ARG A 57 21.11 -2.53 -1.06
CA ARG A 57 19.99 -1.69 -1.54
C ARG A 57 19.87 -0.41 -0.72
N PHE A 58 19.87 -0.55 0.61
CA PHE A 58 19.85 0.59 1.52
C PHE A 58 21.03 1.54 1.26
N GLU A 59 22.25 1.01 1.13
CA GLU A 59 23.44 1.82 0.87
C GLU A 59 23.34 2.64 -0.42
N LYS A 60 22.76 2.08 -1.47
CA LYS A 60 22.57 2.80 -2.74
C LYS A 60 21.58 3.95 -2.57
N LEU A 61 20.45 3.69 -1.93
CA LEU A 61 19.41 4.68 -1.67
C LEU A 61 19.91 5.80 -0.75
N ALA A 62 20.48 5.46 0.39
CA ALA A 62 21.00 6.42 1.37
C ALA A 62 22.08 7.36 0.82
N LYS A 63 22.81 6.96 -0.22
CA LYS A 63 23.81 7.81 -0.90
C LYS A 63 23.20 8.74 -1.94
N SER A 64 22.09 8.37 -2.54
CA SER A 64 21.46 9.11 -3.64
C SER A 64 20.41 10.10 -3.18
N ILE A 65 19.81 9.86 -1.99
CA ILE A 65 18.73 10.69 -1.46
C ILE A 65 19.34 11.90 -0.72
N PRO A 66 18.99 13.14 -1.11
CA PRO A 66 19.36 14.34 -0.34
C PRO A 66 18.80 14.29 1.08
N SER A 67 19.56 14.85 2.05
CA SER A 67 19.20 14.80 3.47
C SER A 67 17.85 15.44 3.80
N GLU A 68 17.44 16.45 3.03
CA GLU A 68 16.16 17.14 3.21
C GLU A 68 14.96 16.17 3.10
N TYR A 69 15.00 15.18 2.19
CA TYR A 69 13.93 14.21 2.06
C TYR A 69 13.92 13.16 3.17
N ILE A 70 15.09 12.89 3.75
CA ILE A 70 15.20 12.01 4.91
C ILE A 70 14.59 12.70 6.13
N GLU A 71 14.91 13.99 6.37
CA GLU A 71 14.35 14.78 7.46
C GLU A 71 12.82 14.89 7.39
N VAL A 72 12.27 15.12 6.19
CA VAL A 72 10.82 15.12 5.96
C VAL A 72 10.21 13.75 6.25
N SER A 73 10.88 12.68 5.80
CA SER A 73 10.39 11.32 6.03
C SER A 73 10.46 10.90 7.50
N GLU A 74 11.47 11.38 8.25
CA GLU A 74 11.54 11.19 9.70
C GLU A 74 10.32 11.80 10.40
N GLU A 75 9.97 13.05 10.07
CA GLU A 75 8.81 13.71 10.65
C GLU A 75 7.51 13.01 10.29
N ILE A 76 7.39 12.52 9.05
CA ILE A 76 6.24 11.70 8.63
C ILE A 76 6.17 10.43 9.47
N VAL A 77 7.25 9.68 9.63
CA VAL A 77 7.27 8.45 10.45
C VAL A 77 6.93 8.73 11.91
N GLU A 78 7.45 9.83 12.48
CA GLU A 78 7.07 10.26 13.84
C GLU A 78 5.58 10.61 13.94
N MET A 79 5.02 11.28 12.92
CA MET A 79 3.59 11.57 12.85
C MET A 79 2.78 10.27 12.79
N LEU A 80 3.18 9.30 11.94
CA LEU A 80 2.51 8.00 11.83
C LEU A 80 2.48 7.27 13.18
N HIS A 81 3.58 7.21 13.91
CA HIS A 81 3.63 6.58 15.25
C HIS A 81 2.82 7.35 16.31
N ARG A 82 2.64 8.64 16.15
CA ARG A 82 1.90 9.48 17.12
C ARG A 82 0.40 9.46 16.85
N GLU A 83 -0.02 9.45 15.59
CA GLU A 83 -1.41 9.67 15.17
C GLU A 83 -2.14 8.37 14.80
N SER A 84 -1.47 7.22 14.84
CA SER A 84 -2.09 5.91 14.60
C SER A 84 -1.67 4.87 15.62
N ASP A 85 -2.52 3.85 15.78
CA ASP A 85 -2.22 2.64 16.57
C ASP A 85 -1.59 1.53 15.68
N LEU A 86 -1.19 1.86 14.45
CA LEU A 86 -0.60 0.92 13.52
C LEU A 86 0.82 0.52 13.93
N GLU A 87 1.14 -0.76 13.87
CA GLU A 87 2.52 -1.25 14.02
C GLU A 87 3.27 -1.01 12.72
N ILE A 88 4.00 0.11 12.65
CA ILE A 88 4.72 0.56 11.46
C ILE A 88 6.18 0.18 11.57
N ASP A 89 6.70 -0.57 10.58
CA ASP A 89 8.11 -0.90 10.49
C ASP A 89 8.93 0.34 10.08
N ASP A 90 9.97 0.64 10.85
CA ASP A 90 10.83 1.80 10.62
C ASP A 90 11.56 1.79 9.26
N SER A 91 11.61 0.65 8.56
CA SER A 91 12.16 0.56 7.19
C SER A 91 11.41 1.43 6.18
N ILE A 92 10.15 1.83 6.49
CA ILE A 92 9.35 2.76 5.68
C ILE A 92 10.09 4.08 5.45
N LEU A 93 10.91 4.53 6.39
CA LEU A 93 11.61 5.81 6.31
C LEU A 93 12.39 5.98 5.01
N ILE A 94 13.19 4.98 4.64
CA ILE A 94 14.01 5.06 3.42
C ILE A 94 13.14 4.91 2.17
N ALA A 95 12.11 4.07 2.22
CA ALA A 95 11.17 3.91 1.11
C ALA A 95 10.39 5.21 0.84
N LEU A 96 9.95 5.90 1.90
CA LEU A 96 9.31 7.21 1.79
C LEU A 96 10.28 8.28 1.30
N ALA A 97 11.50 8.33 1.82
CA ALA A 97 12.49 9.33 1.40
C ALA A 97 12.83 9.20 -0.09
N ASP A 98 12.96 7.98 -0.60
CA ASP A 98 13.17 7.72 -2.04
C ASP A 98 11.95 8.15 -2.85
N HIS A 99 10.75 7.70 -2.44
CA HIS A 99 9.51 8.06 -3.11
C HIS A 99 9.28 9.57 -3.14
N ILE A 100 9.40 10.26 -1.98
CA ILE A 100 9.18 11.70 -1.85
C ILE A 100 10.18 12.47 -2.72
N SER A 101 11.46 12.06 -2.75
CA SER A 101 12.46 12.72 -3.59
C SER A 101 12.08 12.68 -5.07
N LEU A 102 11.59 11.53 -5.55
CA LEU A 102 11.14 11.36 -6.93
C LEU A 102 9.81 12.07 -7.20
N ALA A 103 8.86 12.06 -6.26
CA ALA A 103 7.58 12.74 -6.37
C ALA A 103 7.78 14.26 -6.49
N VAL A 104 8.57 14.85 -5.58
CA VAL A 104 8.91 16.27 -5.59
C VAL A 104 9.64 16.68 -6.86
N GLU A 105 10.56 15.85 -7.36
CA GLU A 105 11.22 16.11 -8.64
C GLU A 105 10.24 16.10 -9.83
N ARG A 106 9.28 15.18 -9.86
CA ARG A 106 8.20 15.15 -10.86
C ARG A 106 7.35 16.41 -10.80
N GLU A 107 6.86 16.78 -9.60
CA GLU A 107 6.03 17.98 -9.41
C GLU A 107 6.77 19.26 -9.83
N ARG A 108 8.04 19.42 -9.47
CA ARG A 108 8.89 20.55 -9.90
C ARG A 108 9.04 20.64 -11.41
N ARG A 109 8.96 19.52 -12.11
CA ARG A 109 9.00 19.44 -13.58
C ARG A 109 7.63 19.55 -14.24
N GLY A 110 6.55 19.62 -13.47
CA GLY A 110 5.17 19.62 -13.99
C GLY A 110 4.77 18.27 -14.62
N VAL A 111 5.38 17.17 -14.17
CA VAL A 111 5.07 15.81 -14.63
C VAL A 111 4.15 15.16 -13.62
N THR A 112 2.90 14.91 -14.00
CA THR A 112 1.94 14.19 -13.16
C THR A 112 2.00 12.70 -13.47
N LEU A 113 2.22 11.89 -12.43
CA LEU A 113 2.10 10.44 -12.52
C LEU A 113 0.70 10.05 -12.05
N ALA A 114 -0.14 9.55 -12.97
CA ALA A 114 -1.47 9.08 -12.61
C ALA A 114 -1.38 7.77 -11.81
N ASN A 115 -2.16 7.66 -10.75
CA ASN A 115 -2.33 6.41 -10.01
C ASN A 115 -3.64 5.74 -10.47
N PRO A 116 -3.58 4.68 -11.29
CA PRO A 116 -4.78 4.05 -11.84
C PRO A 116 -5.62 3.32 -10.81
N MET A 117 -5.10 3.12 -9.59
CA MET A 117 -5.75 2.43 -8.48
C MET A 117 -6.15 3.41 -7.35
N LEU A 118 -6.15 4.71 -7.62
CA LEU A 118 -6.38 5.72 -6.58
C LEU A 118 -7.74 5.55 -5.90
N PHE A 119 -8.77 5.23 -6.70
CA PHE A 119 -10.11 5.02 -6.19
C PHE A 119 -10.16 3.85 -5.20
N GLU A 120 -9.61 2.71 -5.58
CA GLU A 120 -9.55 1.49 -4.76
C GLU A 120 -8.74 1.72 -3.49
N ILE A 121 -7.58 2.38 -3.60
CA ILE A 121 -6.71 2.70 -2.46
C ILE A 121 -7.48 3.54 -1.43
N LYS A 122 -8.18 4.57 -1.85
CA LYS A 122 -8.97 5.43 -0.97
C LYS A 122 -10.06 4.69 -0.21
N HIS A 123 -10.69 3.71 -0.84
CA HIS A 123 -11.79 2.97 -0.25
C HIS A 123 -11.34 1.78 0.60
N LEU A 124 -10.24 1.12 0.20
CA LEU A 124 -9.70 -0.03 0.92
C LEU A 124 -8.89 0.38 2.16
N TYR A 125 -8.13 1.48 2.07
CA TYR A 125 -7.13 1.91 3.05
C TYR A 125 -7.42 3.33 3.56
N ARG A 126 -8.65 3.54 4.05
CA ARG A 126 -9.15 4.89 4.46
C ARG A 126 -8.31 5.53 5.55
N GLU A 127 -7.88 4.76 6.55
CA GLU A 127 -7.08 5.25 7.66
C GLU A 127 -5.67 5.63 7.17
N GLU A 128 -5.02 4.76 6.42
CA GLU A 128 -3.71 4.99 5.86
C GLU A 128 -3.72 6.12 4.82
N TYR A 129 -4.83 6.27 4.07
CA TYR A 129 -4.98 7.38 3.14
C TYR A 129 -5.09 8.72 3.87
N ALA A 130 -5.84 8.80 4.96
CA ALA A 130 -5.91 10.00 5.80
C ALA A 130 -4.53 10.36 6.40
N LEU A 131 -3.74 9.35 6.81
CA LEU A 131 -2.37 9.56 7.26
C LEU A 131 -1.46 10.03 6.11
N ALA A 132 -1.66 9.55 4.89
CA ALA A 132 -0.92 9.99 3.72
C ALA A 132 -1.27 11.44 3.32
N GLU A 133 -2.51 11.90 3.53
CA GLU A 133 -2.87 13.31 3.38
C GLU A 133 -2.12 14.19 4.39
N ARG A 134 -1.99 13.74 5.65
CA ARG A 134 -1.16 14.43 6.65
C ARG A 134 0.31 14.45 6.26
N ALA A 135 0.82 13.34 5.69
CA ALA A 135 2.19 13.30 5.16
C ALA A 135 2.39 14.32 4.01
N ALA A 136 1.39 14.51 3.14
CA ALA A 136 1.44 15.51 2.07
C ALA A 136 1.49 16.95 2.62
N GLU A 137 0.81 17.25 3.74
CA GLU A 137 0.92 18.53 4.44
C GLU A 137 2.34 18.77 4.97
N ILE A 138 2.95 17.76 5.62
CA ILE A 138 4.33 17.84 6.10
C ILE A 138 5.30 18.08 4.94
N ILE A 139 5.13 17.38 3.80
CA ILE A 139 5.93 17.61 2.60
C ILE A 139 5.80 19.06 2.13
N HIS A 140 4.57 19.60 2.10
CA HIS A 140 4.34 20.98 1.71
C HIS A 140 5.00 21.97 2.68
N GLU A 141 4.90 21.76 3.98
CA GLU A 141 5.47 22.66 4.99
C GLU A 141 7.01 22.74 4.90
N HIS A 142 7.68 21.63 4.58
CA HIS A 142 9.13 21.58 4.50
C HIS A 142 9.69 21.98 3.12
N LEU A 143 9.01 21.61 2.04
CA LEU A 143 9.56 21.72 0.68
C LEU A 143 8.85 22.76 -0.20
N ASP A 144 7.79 23.42 0.32
CA ASP A 144 6.94 24.41 -0.39
C ASP A 144 6.36 23.82 -1.70
N ILE A 145 5.98 22.53 -1.67
CA ILE A 145 5.40 21.81 -2.81
C ILE A 145 4.20 20.99 -2.35
N TRP A 146 3.07 21.15 -3.05
CA TRP A 146 1.94 20.23 -2.96
C TRP A 146 2.16 19.04 -3.89
N VAL A 147 2.15 17.84 -3.34
CA VAL A 147 2.12 16.61 -4.13
C VAL A 147 0.69 16.34 -4.63
N SER A 148 0.57 15.73 -5.80
CA SER A 148 -0.72 15.39 -6.38
C SER A 148 -1.45 14.31 -5.58
N GLU A 149 -2.76 14.22 -5.75
CA GLU A 149 -3.58 13.19 -5.11
C GLU A 149 -3.13 11.75 -5.47
N SER A 150 -2.62 11.57 -6.67
CA SER A 150 -2.00 10.31 -7.10
C SER A 150 -0.77 9.95 -6.26
N GLU A 151 0.05 10.94 -5.90
CA GLU A 151 1.22 10.73 -5.04
C GLU A 151 0.79 10.41 -3.59
N VAL A 152 -0.28 11.02 -3.09
CA VAL A 152 -0.90 10.65 -1.80
C VAL A 152 -1.30 9.16 -1.82
N GLY A 153 -1.92 8.69 -2.90
CA GLY A 153 -2.24 7.27 -3.06
C GLY A 153 -1.00 6.35 -3.05
N PHE A 154 0.11 6.76 -3.65
CA PHE A 154 1.36 5.99 -3.58
C PHE A 154 1.97 6.02 -2.17
N ILE A 155 1.92 7.16 -1.46
CA ILE A 155 2.34 7.25 -0.05
C ILE A 155 1.48 6.32 0.82
N THR A 156 0.17 6.26 0.56
CA THR A 156 -0.73 5.30 1.23
C THR A 156 -0.23 3.87 1.10
N LEU A 157 0.14 3.44 -0.11
CA LEU A 157 0.66 2.09 -0.31
C LEU A 157 1.98 1.83 0.42
N HIS A 158 2.84 2.85 0.59
CA HIS A 158 4.03 2.74 1.43
C HIS A 158 3.67 2.53 2.90
N ILE A 159 2.66 3.25 3.42
CA ILE A 159 2.19 3.10 4.80
C ILE A 159 1.60 1.70 5.00
N VAL A 160 0.69 1.27 4.12
CA VAL A 160 0.08 -0.07 4.17
C VAL A 160 1.15 -1.17 4.14
N ASN A 161 2.14 -1.03 3.26
CA ASN A 161 3.23 -2.02 3.17
C ASN A 161 4.08 -2.11 4.44
N ALA A 162 4.20 -1.01 5.17
CA ALA A 162 4.96 -0.98 6.43
C ALA A 162 4.17 -1.54 7.63
N THR A 163 2.86 -1.71 7.51
CA THR A 163 1.99 -2.33 8.53
C THR A 163 1.78 -3.83 8.29
N MET A 164 2.10 -4.30 7.10
CA MET A 164 1.90 -5.69 6.71
C MET A 164 3.26 -6.37 6.53
N GLU A 165 3.40 -7.62 6.94
CA GLU A 165 4.57 -8.46 6.64
C GLU A 165 4.59 -8.93 5.16
N GLN A 166 4.04 -8.13 4.25
CA GLN A 166 3.89 -8.47 2.83
C GLN A 166 4.90 -7.76 1.95
N ASP A 167 5.22 -8.34 0.81
CA ASP A 167 6.04 -7.69 -0.22
C ASP A 167 5.20 -6.61 -0.94
N SER A 168 5.79 -5.43 -1.16
CA SER A 168 5.17 -4.31 -1.91
C SER A 168 4.58 -4.74 -3.26
N GLN A 169 5.20 -5.72 -3.93
CA GLN A 169 4.70 -6.26 -5.19
C GLN A 169 3.38 -7.01 -5.01
N GLN A 170 3.24 -7.76 -3.92
CA GLN A 170 2.02 -8.50 -3.59
C GLN A 170 0.87 -7.54 -3.28
N LEU A 171 1.13 -6.47 -2.51
CA LEU A 171 0.13 -5.45 -2.22
C LEU A 171 -0.41 -4.81 -3.52
N ILE A 172 0.47 -4.41 -4.44
CA ILE A 172 0.08 -3.85 -5.74
C ILE A 172 -0.75 -4.86 -6.53
N GLN A 173 -0.38 -6.14 -6.54
CA GLN A 173 -1.13 -7.19 -7.21
C GLN A 173 -2.53 -7.39 -6.61
N CYS A 174 -2.67 -7.33 -5.28
CA CYS A 174 -3.96 -7.39 -4.59
C CYS A 174 -4.88 -6.24 -5.03
N VAL A 175 -4.38 -5.01 -4.97
CA VAL A 175 -5.19 -3.83 -5.37
C VAL A 175 -5.52 -3.88 -6.86
N SER A 176 -4.60 -4.33 -7.71
CA SER A 176 -4.86 -4.51 -9.16
C SER A 176 -5.95 -5.55 -9.41
N LEU A 177 -5.91 -6.69 -8.72
CA LEU A 177 -6.93 -7.72 -8.85
C LEU A 177 -8.31 -7.22 -8.43
N ILE A 178 -8.38 -6.47 -7.32
CA ILE A 178 -9.63 -5.86 -6.85
C ILE A 178 -10.16 -4.87 -7.90
N LYS A 179 -9.28 -4.02 -8.43
CA LYS A 179 -9.64 -3.08 -9.49
C LYS A 179 -10.21 -3.80 -10.71
N ASP A 180 -9.53 -4.83 -11.21
CA ASP A 180 -9.99 -5.59 -12.37
C ASP A 180 -11.39 -6.20 -12.15
N ILE A 181 -11.66 -6.71 -10.94
CA ILE A 181 -12.99 -7.22 -10.57
C ILE A 181 -14.03 -6.10 -10.57
N LEU A 182 -13.71 -4.94 -10.00
CA LEU A 182 -14.60 -3.79 -9.96
C LEU A 182 -14.89 -3.25 -11.38
N ASP A 183 -13.89 -3.21 -12.25
CA ASP A 183 -14.07 -2.82 -13.66
C ASP A 183 -15.03 -3.78 -14.37
N ILE A 184 -14.90 -5.11 -14.19
CA ILE A 184 -15.82 -6.11 -14.76
C ILE A 184 -17.24 -5.92 -14.20
N VAL A 185 -17.38 -5.65 -12.91
CA VAL A 185 -18.68 -5.36 -12.28
C VAL A 185 -19.30 -4.09 -12.87
N GLY A 186 -18.49 -3.02 -13.02
CA GLY A 186 -18.93 -1.77 -13.64
C GLY A 186 -19.38 -1.94 -15.10
N GLU A 187 -18.72 -2.79 -15.88
CA GLU A 187 -19.15 -3.11 -17.25
C GLU A 187 -20.54 -3.74 -17.31
N VAL A 188 -20.91 -4.56 -16.31
CA VAL A 188 -22.20 -5.28 -16.27
C VAL A 188 -23.31 -4.42 -15.66
N TYR A 189 -23.03 -3.70 -14.57
CA TYR A 189 -24.02 -3.00 -13.78
C TYR A 189 -24.01 -1.47 -13.94
N GLY A 190 -22.96 -0.94 -14.61
CA GLY A 190 -22.77 0.50 -14.74
C GLY A 190 -22.13 1.12 -13.49
N ASP A 191 -21.88 2.44 -13.57
CA ASP A 191 -21.18 3.21 -12.52
C ASP A 191 -22.12 3.72 -11.43
N ASP A 192 -23.40 3.40 -11.45
CA ASP A 192 -24.43 3.87 -10.51
C ASP A 192 -24.43 3.09 -9.19
N VAL A 193 -23.24 2.82 -8.63
CA VAL A 193 -23.09 2.15 -7.34
C VAL A 193 -22.92 3.19 -6.24
N ASP A 194 -23.73 3.09 -5.18
CA ASP A 194 -23.50 3.87 -3.96
C ASP A 194 -22.25 3.33 -3.22
N THR A 195 -21.10 3.93 -3.53
CA THR A 195 -19.80 3.56 -2.96
C THR A 195 -19.67 3.88 -1.47
N GLU A 196 -20.58 4.69 -0.91
CA GLU A 196 -20.63 5.00 0.52
C GLU A 196 -21.58 4.06 1.29
N SER A 197 -22.23 3.11 0.61
CA SER A 197 -23.15 2.17 1.26
C SER A 197 -22.39 1.10 2.06
N LEU A 198 -22.98 0.68 3.18
CA LEU A 198 -22.46 -0.46 3.96
C LEU A 198 -22.38 -1.76 3.14
N GLY A 199 -23.23 -1.90 2.12
CA GLY A 199 -23.19 -3.02 1.18
C GLY A 199 -21.90 -3.02 0.37
N TYR A 200 -21.54 -1.85 -0.17
CA TYR A 200 -20.31 -1.69 -0.95
C TYR A 200 -19.06 -1.87 -0.10
N GLU A 201 -19.02 -1.31 1.11
CA GLU A 201 -17.90 -1.53 2.05
C GLU A 201 -17.68 -3.02 2.37
N ARG A 202 -18.77 -3.76 2.60
CA ARG A 202 -18.68 -5.22 2.81
C ARG A 202 -18.15 -5.95 1.58
N PHE A 203 -18.64 -5.56 0.40
CA PHE A 203 -18.17 -6.15 -0.86
C PHE A 203 -16.67 -5.91 -1.06
N LEU A 204 -16.19 -4.67 -0.90
CA LEU A 204 -14.77 -4.36 -1.00
C LEU A 204 -13.91 -5.16 0.00
N ARG A 205 -14.35 -5.27 1.25
CA ARG A 205 -13.63 -6.06 2.26
C ARG A 205 -13.53 -7.53 1.87
N HIS A 206 -14.58 -8.07 1.27
CA HIS A 206 -14.55 -9.45 0.78
C HIS A 206 -13.67 -9.62 -0.46
N LEU A 207 -13.65 -8.65 -1.35
CA LEU A 207 -12.71 -8.64 -2.47
C LEU A 207 -11.26 -8.57 -1.98
N GLN A 208 -10.99 -7.81 -0.91
CA GLN A 208 -9.67 -7.77 -0.31
C GLN A 208 -9.24 -9.16 0.22
N PHE A 209 -10.07 -9.81 1.04
CA PHE A 209 -9.79 -11.16 1.53
C PHE A 209 -9.67 -12.18 0.39
N PHE A 210 -10.50 -12.07 -0.63
CA PHE A 210 -10.40 -12.90 -1.82
C PHE A 210 -9.05 -12.70 -2.52
N ALA A 211 -8.63 -11.46 -2.76
CA ALA A 211 -7.39 -11.13 -3.45
C ALA A 211 -6.15 -11.61 -2.65
N GLU A 212 -6.13 -11.38 -1.33
CA GLU A 212 -5.07 -11.84 -0.44
C GLU A 212 -4.93 -13.37 -0.48
N ARG A 213 -6.04 -14.10 -0.42
CA ARG A 213 -6.02 -15.58 -0.50
C ARG A 213 -5.62 -16.05 -1.89
N ALA A 214 -6.17 -15.46 -2.94
CA ALA A 214 -5.90 -15.82 -4.33
C ALA A 214 -4.41 -15.66 -4.69
N LEU A 215 -3.76 -14.66 -4.11
CA LEU A 215 -2.34 -14.37 -4.33
C LEU A 215 -1.43 -15.00 -3.26
N GLY A 216 -1.99 -15.79 -2.34
CA GLY A 216 -1.22 -16.52 -1.32
C GLY A 216 -0.66 -15.64 -0.19
N THR A 217 -1.24 -14.46 0.02
CA THR A 217 -0.83 -13.50 1.04
C THR A 217 -1.72 -13.55 2.30
N GLY A 218 -2.90 -14.17 2.19
CA GLY A 218 -3.87 -14.31 3.29
C GLY A 218 -3.67 -15.59 4.10
N GLY A 219 -3.99 -15.53 5.41
CA GLY A 219 -4.11 -16.72 6.25
C GLY A 219 -5.27 -17.62 5.81
N GLU A 220 -5.20 -18.91 6.22
CA GLU A 220 -6.32 -19.84 6.07
C GLU A 220 -7.55 -19.28 6.83
N GLN A 221 -8.49 -18.69 6.11
CA GLN A 221 -9.82 -18.50 6.66
C GLN A 221 -10.63 -19.77 6.38
N ASP A 222 -11.21 -20.33 7.45
CA ASP A 222 -12.24 -21.37 7.32
C ASP A 222 -13.32 -20.82 6.36
N ASP A 223 -13.35 -21.35 5.16
CA ASP A 223 -14.50 -21.22 4.26
C ASP A 223 -15.66 -21.91 4.98
N ALA A 224 -16.32 -21.19 5.87
CA ALA A 224 -17.61 -21.63 6.36
C ALA A 224 -18.49 -21.74 5.11
N ASP A 225 -18.74 -22.96 4.69
CA ASP A 225 -19.71 -23.33 3.67
C ASP A 225 -21.04 -22.64 3.97
N LEU A 226 -21.17 -21.40 3.52
CA LEU A 226 -22.49 -20.78 3.38
C LEU A 226 -23.04 -21.28 2.05
N PRO A 227 -23.98 -22.23 2.08
CA PRO A 227 -24.67 -22.61 0.85
C PRO A 227 -25.51 -21.41 0.44
N VAL A 228 -24.97 -20.59 -0.45
CA VAL A 228 -25.76 -19.55 -1.09
C VAL A 228 -26.67 -20.27 -2.06
N LEU A 229 -27.90 -20.52 -1.62
CA LEU A 229 -28.97 -21.11 -2.42
C LEU A 229 -29.57 -20.08 -3.39
N LEU A 230 -28.72 -19.40 -4.18
CA LEU A 230 -29.17 -18.53 -5.25
C LEU A 230 -29.30 -19.36 -6.53
N ASP A 231 -30.47 -19.30 -7.17
CA ASP A 231 -30.67 -19.98 -8.43
C ASP A 231 -30.18 -19.10 -9.59
N ARG A 232 -29.38 -19.69 -10.47
CA ARG A 232 -28.90 -19.01 -11.70
C ARG A 232 -30.05 -18.49 -12.56
N ALA A 233 -31.23 -19.16 -12.51
CA ALA A 233 -32.41 -18.73 -13.26
C ALA A 233 -33.01 -17.42 -12.75
N ASP A 234 -32.83 -17.13 -11.43
CA ASP A 234 -33.32 -15.90 -10.80
C ASP A 234 -32.37 -14.72 -10.99
N TYR A 235 -31.03 -15.00 -11.07
CA TYR A 235 -29.97 -13.99 -11.13
C TYR A 235 -28.97 -14.24 -12.26
N PRO A 236 -29.41 -14.34 -13.53
CA PRO A 236 -28.54 -14.74 -14.64
C PRO A 236 -27.37 -13.77 -14.86
N ASP A 237 -27.58 -12.45 -14.66
CA ASP A 237 -26.56 -11.43 -14.89
C ASP A 237 -25.45 -11.49 -13.82
N ALA A 238 -25.81 -11.73 -12.55
CA ALA A 238 -24.84 -11.89 -11.47
C ALA A 238 -23.95 -13.12 -11.68
N PHE A 239 -24.55 -14.25 -12.07
CA PHE A 239 -23.80 -15.45 -12.40
C PHE A 239 -22.90 -15.28 -13.63
N ALA A 240 -23.36 -14.58 -14.67
CA ALA A 240 -22.56 -14.29 -15.85
C ALA A 240 -21.38 -13.37 -15.52
N CYS A 241 -21.60 -12.34 -14.70
CA CYS A 241 -20.55 -11.47 -14.21
C CYS A 241 -19.48 -12.24 -13.42
N VAL A 242 -19.90 -13.10 -12.47
CA VAL A 242 -18.96 -13.92 -11.70
C VAL A 242 -18.22 -14.95 -12.54
N ASP A 243 -18.85 -15.53 -13.57
CA ASP A 243 -18.15 -16.41 -14.50
C ASP A 243 -17.09 -15.63 -15.30
N HIS A 244 -17.37 -14.37 -15.69
CA HIS A 244 -16.39 -13.50 -16.36
C HIS A 244 -15.23 -13.15 -15.41
N ILE A 245 -15.51 -12.77 -14.14
CA ILE A 245 -14.49 -12.55 -13.11
C ILE A 245 -13.61 -13.79 -12.96
N ALA A 246 -14.21 -14.97 -12.83
CA ALA A 246 -13.46 -16.22 -12.63
C ALA A 246 -12.54 -16.56 -13.81
N GLU A 247 -12.98 -16.32 -15.04
CA GLU A 247 -12.16 -16.54 -16.24
C GLU A 247 -11.03 -15.50 -16.31
N HIS A 248 -11.29 -14.22 -15.99
CA HIS A 248 -10.28 -13.19 -15.94
C HIS A 248 -9.19 -13.51 -14.89
N VAL A 249 -9.60 -13.85 -13.68
CA VAL A 249 -8.68 -14.23 -12.59
C VAL A 249 -7.81 -15.42 -12.99
N LYS A 250 -8.41 -16.42 -13.62
CA LYS A 250 -7.69 -17.59 -14.09
C LYS A 250 -6.68 -17.28 -15.19
N THR A 251 -7.04 -16.43 -16.14
CA THR A 251 -6.18 -16.13 -17.30
C THR A 251 -5.07 -15.14 -16.96
N THR A 252 -5.36 -14.14 -16.12
CA THR A 252 -4.45 -13.05 -15.80
C THR A 252 -3.55 -13.38 -14.60
N TYR A 253 -4.14 -13.95 -13.54
CA TYR A 253 -3.45 -14.22 -12.27
C TYR A 253 -3.10 -15.69 -12.07
N HIS A 254 -3.54 -16.59 -12.98
CA HIS A 254 -3.32 -18.03 -12.93
C HIS A 254 -3.89 -18.73 -11.69
N VAL A 255 -4.96 -18.16 -11.13
CA VAL A 255 -5.67 -18.64 -9.95
C VAL A 255 -7.04 -19.19 -10.33
N ASN A 256 -7.42 -20.33 -9.77
CA ASN A 256 -8.77 -20.87 -9.96
C ASN A 256 -9.68 -20.34 -8.85
N VAL A 257 -10.79 -19.71 -9.22
CA VAL A 257 -11.84 -19.30 -8.30
C VAL A 257 -12.71 -20.51 -7.97
N THR A 258 -12.83 -20.83 -6.69
CA THR A 258 -13.63 -21.96 -6.19
C THR A 258 -15.13 -21.71 -6.34
N ASP A 259 -15.94 -22.77 -6.28
CA ASP A 259 -17.41 -22.65 -6.36
C ASP A 259 -17.97 -21.89 -5.12
N ALA A 260 -17.34 -22.03 -3.97
CA ALA A 260 -17.70 -21.28 -2.77
C ALA A 260 -17.46 -19.76 -2.96
N GLU A 261 -16.30 -19.39 -3.50
CA GLU A 261 -15.97 -17.98 -3.81
C GLU A 261 -16.90 -17.39 -4.86
N LYS A 262 -17.22 -18.16 -5.92
CA LYS A 262 -18.20 -17.73 -6.92
C LYS A 262 -19.57 -17.50 -6.30
N SER A 263 -20.04 -18.41 -5.48
CA SER A 263 -21.33 -18.28 -4.79
C SER A 263 -21.36 -17.04 -3.90
N TYR A 264 -20.24 -16.75 -3.24
CA TYR A 264 -20.08 -15.58 -2.39
C TYR A 264 -20.12 -14.27 -3.19
N LEU A 265 -19.38 -14.21 -4.29
CA LEU A 265 -19.41 -13.05 -5.20
C LEU A 265 -20.82 -12.81 -5.75
N VAL A 266 -21.53 -13.86 -6.20
CA VAL A 266 -22.92 -13.76 -6.64
C VAL A 266 -23.81 -13.16 -5.56
N TYR A 267 -23.70 -13.63 -4.31
CA TYR A 267 -24.46 -13.10 -3.19
C TYR A 267 -24.24 -11.59 -2.99
N HIS A 268 -22.99 -11.14 -3.06
CA HIS A 268 -22.68 -9.73 -2.91
C HIS A 268 -23.22 -8.90 -4.07
N LEU A 269 -23.07 -9.34 -5.30
CA LEU A 269 -23.61 -8.64 -6.48
C LEU A 269 -25.14 -8.53 -6.39
N VAL A 270 -25.83 -9.61 -6.02
CA VAL A 270 -27.29 -9.60 -5.82
C VAL A 270 -27.69 -8.67 -4.68
N THR A 271 -26.91 -8.61 -3.61
CA THR A 271 -27.20 -7.71 -2.46
C THR A 271 -27.01 -6.24 -2.83
N LEU A 272 -26.01 -5.92 -3.64
CA LEU A 272 -25.69 -4.55 -4.05
C LEU A 272 -26.63 -4.02 -5.13
N PHE A 273 -26.89 -4.83 -6.15
CA PHE A 273 -27.57 -4.38 -7.35
C PHE A 273 -29.03 -4.87 -7.42
N GLY A 274 -29.44 -5.80 -6.55
CA GLY A 274 -30.79 -6.34 -6.51
C GLY A 274 -31.12 -7.13 -7.80
N THR A 275 -32.43 -7.23 -8.07
CA THR A 275 -32.94 -7.77 -9.34
C THR A 275 -33.04 -6.68 -10.42
N ASN A 276 -32.38 -5.54 -10.26
CA ASN A 276 -32.50 -4.35 -11.14
C ASN A 276 -31.81 -4.52 -12.51
N GLY A 277 -32.09 -5.60 -13.16
CA GLY A 277 -31.70 -5.82 -14.54
C GLY A 277 -32.85 -5.77 -15.55
N ARG A 278 -33.97 -5.04 -15.32
CA ARG A 278 -35.01 -4.83 -16.38
C ARG A 278 -36.30 -4.15 -15.84
N ASP A 279 -36.28 -2.95 -15.37
CA ASP A 279 -37.47 -2.12 -15.31
C ASP A 279 -37.20 -0.69 -15.83
N GLY A 280 -36.76 -0.61 -17.10
CA GLY A 280 -36.40 0.66 -17.72
C GLY A 280 -36.60 0.74 -19.22
N CYS A 281 -37.46 -0.13 -19.78
CA CYS A 281 -37.88 0.03 -21.19
C CYS A 281 -39.26 -0.58 -21.41
N ASP A 282 -40.31 0.08 -20.88
CA ASP A 282 -41.66 0.04 -21.41
C ASP A 282 -42.55 1.11 -20.72
N ALA A 283 -42.54 2.30 -21.26
CA ALA A 283 -43.66 3.23 -21.25
C ALA A 283 -43.41 4.37 -22.26
#